data_13aa9b23a13f5aa919469bc5ca458511
#
_entry.id   13aa9b23a13f5aa919469bc5ca458511
#
_cell.length_a   1.000
_cell.length_b   1.000
_cell.length_c   1.000
_cell.angle_alpha   90.00
_cell.angle_beta   90.00
_cell.angle_gamma   90.00
#
_symmetry.space_group_name_H-M   'P 1'
#
loop_
_entity.id
_entity.type
_entity.pdbx_description
1 polymer ?
#
loop_
_entity_poly.entity_id
_entity_poly.type
_entity_poly.pdbx_seq_one_letter_code
_entity_poly.pdbx_strand_id
1 'polypeptide(L)'
;MNVRNPIVICVATTLLLLTSTSSSSAAKQRKSSDIIINVVGDVHGESAIKRDAIPSLKKYFDDGNLNIFNLETAVTNQSIKEEKQYNFKTNLAFLQTLKSIGFNVATIANNHSYDYGAEGFLETLQNLDKAGIKYVGGGVNRDLAYQGQIFKVKGMRIGVLGIAKVNGGPASIAGREKPGTTNGYDSVSTENAIAELKKASDIVIVLVHWGEEGSFCPRPAELASARKWQSLGADIIVGSHTHTLQPIQLVKNQLVAYSMGNFIFYSSQLENRNTGLLKIRISQKKRISYSIQPFVINNL
;
A
#
# COMPACT_ATOMS: atom_id res chain seq x y z
N MET A 1 15.35 68.26 -8.58
CA MET A 1 14.93 66.88 -8.23
C MET A 1 13.84 67.01 -7.17
N ASN A 2 12.57 66.97 -7.58
CA ASN A 2 11.43 67.09 -6.69
C ASN A 2 10.92 65.72 -6.26
N VAL A 3 11.06 65.37 -4.98
CA VAL A 3 10.48 64.22 -4.37
C VAL A 3 9.07 64.58 -3.89
N ARG A 4 8.03 64.07 -4.50
CA ARG A 4 6.62 64.18 -4.07
C ARG A 4 6.30 63.09 -3.04
N ASN A 5 5.94 63.53 -1.83
CA ASN A 5 5.35 62.60 -0.81
C ASN A 5 3.92 62.24 -1.18
N PRO A 6 3.50 60.97 -1.02
CA PRO A 6 2.09 60.63 -1.15
C PRO A 6 1.34 60.94 0.16
N ILE A 7 0.20 61.57 0.01
CA ILE A 7 -0.77 61.87 1.07
C ILE A 7 -1.51 60.59 1.43
N VAL A 8 -1.47 60.18 2.71
CA VAL A 8 -2.26 59.07 3.26
C VAL A 8 -3.62 59.64 3.67
N ILE A 9 -4.69 59.23 2.99
CA ILE A 9 -6.06 59.51 3.37
C ILE A 9 -6.57 58.41 4.28
N CYS A 10 -6.80 58.69 5.56
CA CYS A 10 -7.52 57.83 6.49
C CYS A 10 -9.02 57.95 6.22
N VAL A 11 -9.64 56.87 5.74
CA VAL A 11 -11.11 56.75 5.67
C VAL A 11 -11.57 55.99 6.92
N ALA A 12 -12.27 56.66 7.79
CA ALA A 12 -12.93 56.06 8.94
C ALA A 12 -14.19 55.29 8.46
N THR A 13 -14.14 53.97 8.52
CA THR A 13 -15.30 53.12 8.20
C THR A 13 -16.06 52.82 9.48
N THR A 14 -17.27 53.35 9.57
CA THR A 14 -18.24 53.09 10.65
C THR A 14 -18.70 51.62 10.57
N LEU A 15 -18.40 50.82 11.58
CA LEU A 15 -18.77 49.41 11.67
C LEU A 15 -20.23 49.31 12.15
N LEU A 16 -21.15 48.98 11.23
CA LEU A 16 -22.52 48.64 11.56
C LEU A 16 -22.54 47.16 12.04
N LEU A 17 -22.78 46.98 13.34
CA LEU A 17 -23.00 45.62 13.92
C LEU A 17 -24.39 45.14 13.54
N LEU A 18 -24.45 44.30 12.48
CA LEU A 18 -25.60 43.47 12.17
C LEU A 18 -25.48 42.18 12.99
N THR A 19 -26.27 42.05 14.04
CA THR A 19 -26.46 40.80 14.78
C THR A 19 -27.25 39.80 13.92
N SER A 20 -26.55 38.99 13.15
CA SER A 20 -27.15 37.82 12.49
C SER A 20 -27.27 36.72 13.50
N THR A 21 -28.49 36.36 13.90
CA THR A 21 -28.83 35.13 14.58
C THR A 21 -28.56 33.97 13.63
N SER A 22 -27.36 33.39 13.70
CA SER A 22 -27.03 32.17 12.99
C SER A 22 -27.76 31.00 13.68
N SER A 23 -28.90 30.60 13.13
CA SER A 23 -29.47 29.27 13.38
C SER A 23 -28.45 28.22 12.95
N SER A 24 -27.75 27.65 13.92
CA SER A 24 -26.88 26.50 13.72
C SER A 24 -27.74 25.29 13.31
N SER A 25 -28.02 25.19 12.02
CA SER A 25 -28.45 23.95 11.40
C SER A 25 -27.24 23.01 11.47
N ALA A 26 -27.25 22.06 12.40
CA ALA A 26 -26.31 20.95 12.43
C ALA A 26 -26.44 20.18 11.11
N ALA A 27 -25.64 20.56 10.13
CA ALA A 27 -25.53 19.85 8.87
C ALA A 27 -25.09 18.42 9.22
N LYS A 28 -26.02 17.48 9.14
CA LYS A 28 -25.76 16.05 9.24
C LYS A 28 -24.65 15.77 8.23
N GLN A 29 -23.43 15.56 8.72
CA GLN A 29 -22.25 15.29 7.89
C GLN A 29 -22.58 14.02 7.09
N ARG A 30 -23.00 14.18 5.83
CA ARG A 30 -23.25 13.04 4.93
C ARG A 30 -21.95 12.27 4.86
N LYS A 31 -21.94 11.03 5.37
CA LYS A 31 -20.81 10.11 5.16
C LYS A 31 -20.45 10.15 3.67
N SER A 32 -19.22 10.53 3.35
CA SER A 32 -18.76 10.60 1.97
C SER A 32 -19.03 9.26 1.28
N SER A 33 -19.65 9.31 0.12
CA SER A 33 -19.88 8.13 -0.74
C SER A 33 -18.58 7.62 -1.35
N ASP A 34 -17.49 8.38 -1.26
CA ASP A 34 -16.19 8.02 -1.81
C ASP A 34 -15.60 6.81 -1.09
N ILE A 35 -14.91 5.99 -1.85
CA ILE A 35 -14.10 4.88 -1.33
C ILE A 35 -12.74 5.44 -0.92
N ILE A 36 -12.30 5.08 0.28
CA ILE A 36 -10.98 5.43 0.79
C ILE A 36 -10.14 4.16 0.84
N ILE A 37 -9.00 4.20 0.18
CA ILE A 37 -8.00 3.14 0.20
C ILE A 37 -6.72 3.72 0.77
N ASN A 38 -6.27 3.18 1.88
CA ASN A 38 -5.02 3.53 2.52
C ASN A 38 -3.99 2.48 2.13
N VAL A 39 -2.82 2.89 1.64
CA VAL A 39 -1.73 1.99 1.28
C VAL A 39 -0.45 2.46 1.95
N VAL A 40 0.26 1.55 2.56
CA VAL A 40 1.60 1.77 3.10
C VAL A 40 2.60 0.80 2.45
N GLY A 41 3.89 1.05 2.66
CA GLY A 41 4.96 0.21 2.14
C GLY A 41 5.23 -1.03 2.98
N ASP A 42 6.50 -1.30 3.22
CA ASP A 42 7.02 -2.55 3.75
C ASP A 42 6.80 -2.66 5.26
N VAL A 43 6.23 -3.79 5.67
CA VAL A 43 5.90 -4.11 7.06
C VAL A 43 6.51 -5.47 7.42
N HIS A 44 7.41 -5.49 8.40
CA HIS A 44 7.89 -6.71 9.01
C HIS A 44 7.81 -6.65 10.54
N GLY A 45 7.80 -7.79 11.19
CA GLY A 45 7.48 -7.89 12.62
C GLY A 45 8.67 -8.28 13.51
N GLU A 46 9.90 -7.94 13.15
CA GLU A 46 11.07 -8.26 13.95
C GLU A 46 11.11 -7.56 15.31
N SER A 47 11.93 -8.09 16.21
CA SER A 47 12.01 -7.68 17.62
C SER A 47 12.52 -6.24 17.82
N ALA A 48 13.26 -5.69 16.85
CA ALA A 48 13.77 -4.32 16.89
C ALA A 48 12.69 -3.24 16.73
N ILE A 49 11.46 -3.63 16.36
CA ILE A 49 10.34 -2.70 16.21
C ILE A 49 9.62 -2.51 17.55
N LYS A 50 9.45 -1.27 17.97
CA LYS A 50 8.64 -0.94 19.17
C LYS A 50 7.16 -1.19 18.88
N ARG A 51 6.71 -2.39 19.19
CA ARG A 51 5.32 -2.82 18.94
C ARG A 51 4.30 -1.99 19.71
N ASP A 52 4.67 -1.43 20.85
CA ASP A 52 3.81 -0.61 21.71
C ASP A 52 3.35 0.70 21.03
N ALA A 53 4.11 1.18 20.04
CA ALA A 53 3.72 2.36 19.26
C ALA A 53 2.69 2.06 18.17
N ILE A 54 2.56 0.81 17.71
CA ILE A 54 1.69 0.42 16.59
C ILE A 54 0.21 0.79 16.84
N PRO A 55 -0.37 0.57 18.03
CA PRO A 55 -1.76 0.93 18.30
C PRO A 55 -2.08 2.41 18.08
N SER A 56 -1.12 3.31 18.27
CA SER A 56 -1.29 4.75 18.04
C SER A 56 -1.56 5.12 16.58
N LEU A 57 -1.23 4.23 15.66
CA LEU A 57 -1.46 4.41 14.22
C LEU A 57 -2.94 4.24 13.82
N LYS A 58 -3.76 3.60 14.66
CA LYS A 58 -5.16 3.28 14.36
C LYS A 58 -5.94 4.47 13.79
N LYS A 59 -5.80 5.65 14.38
CA LYS A 59 -6.49 6.88 13.96
C LYS A 59 -6.28 7.27 12.49
N TYR A 60 -5.20 6.81 11.87
CA TYR A 60 -4.89 7.11 10.46
C TYR A 60 -5.58 6.14 9.50
N PHE A 61 -6.07 5.00 9.99
CA PHE A 61 -6.69 3.94 9.21
C PHE A 61 -8.20 3.81 9.41
N ASP A 62 -8.78 4.53 10.38
CA ASP A 62 -10.20 4.39 10.76
C ASP A 62 -11.20 4.77 9.65
N ASP A 63 -10.81 5.62 8.70
CA ASP A 63 -11.65 6.02 7.58
C ASP A 63 -11.45 5.14 6.33
N GLY A 64 -10.46 4.24 6.33
CA GLY A 64 -10.13 3.37 5.22
C GLY A 64 -11.16 2.26 5.01
N ASN A 65 -11.60 2.09 3.77
CA ASN A 65 -12.40 0.92 3.37
C ASN A 65 -11.50 -0.29 3.10
N LEU A 66 -10.35 -0.04 2.47
CA LEU A 66 -9.24 -1.00 2.36
C LEU A 66 -7.98 -0.34 2.92
N ASN A 67 -7.33 -1.03 3.84
CA ASN A 67 -6.05 -0.63 4.42
C ASN A 67 -5.03 -1.70 4.05
N ILE A 68 -4.15 -1.35 3.14
CA ILE A 68 -3.27 -2.27 2.40
C ILE A 68 -1.82 -2.07 2.83
N PHE A 69 -1.06 -3.15 2.93
CA PHE A 69 0.37 -3.14 3.24
C PHE A 69 1.12 -4.27 2.52
N ASN A 70 2.43 -4.11 2.36
CA ASN A 70 3.31 -5.21 1.97
C ASN A 70 3.78 -5.94 3.21
N LEU A 71 3.38 -7.21 3.37
CA LEU A 71 3.84 -8.09 4.46
C LEU A 71 5.18 -8.72 4.04
N GLU A 72 6.28 -8.06 4.39
CA GLU A 72 7.62 -8.45 3.99
C GLU A 72 8.30 -9.33 5.05
N THR A 73 7.61 -10.38 5.46
CA THR A 73 8.09 -11.33 6.47
C THR A 73 7.28 -12.62 6.42
N ALA A 74 7.88 -13.74 6.77
CA ALA A 74 7.14 -14.97 7.06
C ALA A 74 6.43 -14.85 8.42
N VAL A 75 5.19 -15.33 8.51
CA VAL A 75 4.45 -15.43 9.78
C VAL A 75 4.33 -16.89 10.17
N THR A 76 5.34 -17.39 10.86
CA THR A 76 5.52 -18.82 11.06
C THR A 76 6.27 -19.14 12.36
N ASN A 77 6.04 -20.34 12.87
CA ASN A 77 6.84 -20.93 13.96
C ASN A 77 7.98 -21.82 13.44
N GLN A 78 8.09 -22.03 12.12
CA GLN A 78 9.16 -22.83 11.54
C GLN A 78 10.54 -22.31 11.94
N SER A 79 11.50 -23.23 12.11
CA SER A 79 12.87 -22.92 12.49
C SER A 79 13.86 -23.03 11.33
N ILE A 80 13.53 -23.83 10.32
CA ILE A 80 14.37 -24.03 9.14
C ILE A 80 14.16 -22.83 8.21
N LYS A 81 15.25 -22.11 7.94
CA LYS A 81 15.24 -20.94 7.08
C LYS A 81 16.01 -21.21 5.78
N GLU A 82 15.67 -20.47 4.75
CA GLU A 82 16.39 -20.47 3.47
C GLU A 82 17.80 -19.90 3.63
N GLU A 83 18.74 -20.37 2.81
CA GLU A 83 20.12 -19.86 2.77
C GLU A 83 20.16 -18.51 2.03
N LYS A 84 19.99 -17.43 2.79
CA LYS A 84 20.15 -16.05 2.28
C LYS A 84 20.58 -15.10 3.39
N GLN A 85 21.05 -13.92 3.02
CA GLN A 85 21.64 -12.93 3.93
C GLN A 85 20.68 -12.50 5.04
N TYR A 86 19.41 -12.21 4.70
CA TYR A 86 18.39 -11.79 5.64
C TYR A 86 17.17 -12.71 5.56
N ASN A 87 16.70 -13.16 6.72
CA ASN A 87 15.47 -13.95 6.86
C ASN A 87 14.60 -13.29 7.91
N PHE A 88 13.39 -12.92 7.56
CA PHE A 88 12.46 -12.25 8.46
C PHE A 88 11.35 -13.21 8.92
N LYS A 89 11.07 -13.18 10.23
CA LYS A 89 10.01 -13.99 10.83
C LYS A 89 9.28 -13.21 11.90
N THR A 90 7.98 -13.41 11.92
CA THR A 90 7.10 -12.93 13.00
C THR A 90 6.06 -13.99 13.35
N ASN A 91 5.11 -13.67 14.21
CA ASN A 91 4.09 -14.57 14.68
C ASN A 91 2.66 -14.03 14.46
N LEU A 92 1.65 -14.88 14.71
CA LEU A 92 0.24 -14.53 14.58
C LEU A 92 -0.17 -13.30 15.41
N ALA A 93 0.40 -13.12 16.61
CA ALA A 93 0.08 -11.98 17.47
C ALA A 93 0.42 -10.63 16.80
N PHE A 94 1.47 -10.59 16.00
CA PHE A 94 1.80 -9.41 15.20
C PHE A 94 0.71 -9.09 14.17
N LEU A 95 0.22 -10.09 13.42
CA LEU A 95 -0.91 -9.90 12.50
C LEU A 95 -2.17 -9.43 13.21
N GLN A 96 -2.46 -9.96 14.40
CA GLN A 96 -3.58 -9.52 15.21
C GLN A 96 -3.44 -8.04 15.62
N THR A 97 -2.23 -7.61 15.95
CA THR A 97 -1.94 -6.18 16.22
C THR A 97 -2.17 -5.33 14.97
N LEU A 98 -1.68 -5.74 13.80
CA LEU A 98 -1.94 -5.05 12.53
C LEU A 98 -3.45 -4.98 12.21
N LYS A 99 -4.17 -6.08 12.43
CA LYS A 99 -5.63 -6.12 12.27
C LYS A 99 -6.35 -5.13 13.19
N SER A 100 -5.91 -5.03 14.44
CA SER A 100 -6.54 -4.15 15.45
C SER A 100 -6.44 -2.67 15.10
N ILE A 101 -5.42 -2.26 14.36
CA ILE A 101 -5.26 -0.88 13.86
C ILE A 101 -5.94 -0.64 12.50
N GLY A 102 -6.55 -1.68 11.92
CA GLY A 102 -7.39 -1.55 10.74
C GLY A 102 -6.84 -2.16 9.46
N PHE A 103 -5.62 -2.72 9.43
CA PHE A 103 -5.12 -3.43 8.26
C PHE A 103 -6.00 -4.62 7.90
N ASN A 104 -6.38 -4.74 6.62
CA ASN A 104 -7.30 -5.77 6.17
C ASN A 104 -6.90 -6.46 4.85
N VAL A 105 -5.89 -5.93 4.13
CA VAL A 105 -5.35 -6.53 2.91
C VAL A 105 -3.83 -6.50 2.95
N ALA A 106 -3.19 -7.64 2.71
CA ALA A 106 -1.75 -7.78 2.59
C ALA A 106 -1.36 -8.17 1.15
N THR A 107 -0.29 -7.62 0.59
CA THR A 107 0.44 -8.32 -0.45
C THR A 107 1.54 -9.16 0.19
N ILE A 108 1.66 -10.41 -0.28
CA ILE A 108 2.73 -11.33 0.09
C ILE A 108 3.63 -11.65 -1.10
N ALA A 109 3.50 -10.88 -2.18
CA ALA A 109 4.30 -10.98 -3.39
C ALA A 109 5.64 -10.25 -3.19
N ASN A 110 6.57 -10.81 -2.44
CA ASN A 110 7.88 -10.22 -2.15
C ASN A 110 8.96 -11.30 -1.92
N ASN A 111 10.20 -10.85 -1.71
CA ASN A 111 11.37 -11.73 -1.53
C ASN A 111 11.47 -12.34 -0.13
N HIS A 112 10.68 -11.88 0.86
CA HIS A 112 10.74 -12.38 2.23
C HIS A 112 9.57 -13.30 2.63
N SER A 113 8.59 -13.48 1.77
CA SER A 113 7.45 -14.36 2.05
C SER A 113 7.81 -15.84 2.18
N TYR A 114 8.94 -16.25 1.58
CA TYR A 114 9.40 -17.64 1.53
C TYR A 114 10.64 -17.91 2.38
N ASP A 115 10.99 -17.03 3.30
CA ASP A 115 12.20 -17.09 4.13
C ASP A 115 12.34 -18.36 4.96
N TYR A 116 11.24 -19.04 5.20
CA TYR A 116 11.15 -20.31 5.94
C TYR A 116 10.56 -21.43 5.07
N GLY A 117 10.87 -21.42 3.76
CA GLY A 117 10.48 -22.44 2.80
C GLY A 117 8.98 -22.57 2.60
N ALA A 118 8.57 -23.66 1.96
CA ALA A 118 7.17 -23.94 1.63
C ALA A 118 6.29 -24.05 2.86
N GLU A 119 6.75 -24.70 3.92
CA GLU A 119 5.99 -24.87 5.16
C GLU A 119 5.74 -23.55 5.87
N GLY A 120 6.79 -22.70 5.98
CA GLY A 120 6.66 -21.35 6.56
C GLY A 120 5.75 -20.45 5.74
N PHE A 121 5.79 -20.57 4.42
CA PHE A 121 4.90 -19.86 3.52
C PHE A 121 3.44 -20.30 3.70
N LEU A 122 3.15 -21.60 3.72
CA LEU A 122 1.81 -22.12 3.94
C LEU A 122 1.26 -21.74 5.33
N GLU A 123 2.09 -21.79 6.37
CA GLU A 123 1.71 -21.31 7.70
C GLU A 123 1.41 -19.80 7.70
N THR A 124 2.15 -19.01 6.91
CA THR A 124 1.86 -17.57 6.73
C THR A 124 0.46 -17.34 6.15
N LEU A 125 0.06 -18.11 5.11
CA LEU A 125 -1.30 -18.04 4.54
C LEU A 125 -2.36 -18.36 5.59
N GLN A 126 -2.17 -19.45 6.34
CA GLN A 126 -3.09 -19.85 7.42
C GLN A 126 -3.20 -18.78 8.53
N ASN A 127 -2.09 -18.16 8.90
CA ASN A 127 -2.06 -17.15 9.93
C ASN A 127 -2.72 -15.83 9.48
N LEU A 128 -2.61 -15.47 8.19
CA LEU A 128 -3.37 -14.36 7.60
C LEU A 128 -4.87 -14.62 7.65
N ASP A 129 -5.30 -15.85 7.30
CA ASP A 129 -6.70 -16.25 7.38
C ASP A 129 -7.21 -16.21 8.84
N LYS A 130 -6.45 -16.74 9.81
CA LYS A 130 -6.77 -16.67 11.25
C LYS A 130 -6.88 -15.24 11.76
N ALA A 131 -6.03 -14.33 11.27
CA ALA A 131 -6.09 -12.91 11.63
C ALA A 131 -7.23 -12.16 10.91
N GLY A 132 -7.89 -12.77 9.92
CA GLY A 132 -8.91 -12.13 9.11
C GLY A 132 -8.36 -11.02 8.21
N ILE A 133 -7.11 -11.17 7.75
CA ILE A 133 -6.45 -10.31 6.78
C ILE A 133 -6.46 -11.03 5.43
N LYS A 134 -7.07 -10.40 4.42
CA LYS A 134 -7.03 -10.93 3.06
C LYS A 134 -5.65 -10.73 2.45
N TYR A 135 -5.24 -11.61 1.55
CA TYR A 135 -3.93 -11.50 0.92
C TYR A 135 -3.99 -11.72 -0.60
N VAL A 136 -2.99 -11.21 -1.29
CA VAL A 136 -2.81 -11.31 -2.75
C VAL A 136 -1.34 -11.55 -3.08
N GLY A 137 -1.11 -12.14 -4.26
CA GLY A 137 0.23 -12.32 -4.80
C GLY A 137 0.98 -13.55 -4.32
N GLY A 138 0.27 -14.46 -3.66
CA GLY A 138 0.75 -15.77 -3.28
C GLY A 138 -0.39 -16.76 -3.09
N GLY A 139 -0.08 -18.04 -3.15
CA GLY A 139 -1.08 -19.10 -3.03
C GLY A 139 -0.47 -20.48 -2.92
N VAL A 140 -1.32 -21.49 -2.66
CA VAL A 140 -0.90 -22.90 -2.60
C VAL A 140 -0.51 -23.46 -3.96
N ASN A 141 -0.82 -22.74 -5.03
CA ASN A 141 -0.40 -23.03 -6.39
C ASN A 141 -0.37 -21.75 -7.23
N ARG A 142 0.07 -21.86 -8.48
CA ARG A 142 0.19 -20.74 -9.41
C ARG A 142 -1.13 -20.02 -9.67
N ASP A 143 -2.21 -20.75 -9.90
CA ASP A 143 -3.50 -20.19 -10.25
C ASP A 143 -4.01 -19.30 -9.10
N LEU A 144 -3.91 -19.77 -7.87
CA LEU A 144 -4.29 -19.00 -6.68
C LEU A 144 -3.33 -17.82 -6.41
N ALA A 145 -2.04 -17.96 -6.71
CA ALA A 145 -1.09 -16.86 -6.56
C ALA A 145 -1.43 -15.67 -7.48
N TYR A 146 -1.87 -15.95 -8.72
CA TYR A 146 -2.25 -14.91 -9.70
C TYR A 146 -3.74 -14.54 -9.66
N GLN A 147 -4.53 -15.21 -8.82
CA GLN A 147 -5.95 -14.95 -8.68
C GLN A 147 -6.19 -13.66 -7.92
N GLY A 148 -6.21 -12.50 -8.32
CA GLY A 148 -6.52 -11.29 -7.53
C GLY A 148 -7.76 -11.45 -6.63
N GLN A 149 -7.90 -10.58 -5.67
CA GLN A 149 -9.06 -10.50 -4.77
C GLN A 149 -10.01 -9.37 -5.21
N ILE A 150 -11.33 -9.60 -5.17
CA ILE A 150 -12.33 -8.59 -5.48
C ILE A 150 -13.08 -8.20 -4.20
N PHE A 151 -13.00 -6.93 -3.86
CA PHE A 151 -13.68 -6.35 -2.71
C PHE A 151 -14.89 -5.53 -3.17
N LYS A 152 -16.06 -5.84 -2.65
CA LYS A 152 -17.26 -5.03 -2.88
C LYS A 152 -17.33 -3.91 -1.83
N VAL A 153 -17.09 -2.69 -2.24
CA VAL A 153 -17.02 -1.52 -1.37
C VAL A 153 -17.95 -0.42 -1.89
N LYS A 154 -18.93 -0.04 -1.10
CA LYS A 154 -19.91 1.04 -1.44
C LYS A 154 -20.46 0.95 -2.87
N GLY A 155 -20.76 -0.28 -3.32
CA GLY A 155 -21.32 -0.56 -4.63
C GLY A 155 -20.31 -0.73 -5.77
N MET A 156 -19.03 -0.49 -5.56
CA MET A 156 -17.97 -0.75 -6.54
C MET A 156 -17.22 -2.06 -6.25
N ARG A 157 -16.74 -2.69 -7.30
CA ARG A 157 -15.85 -3.86 -7.26
C ARG A 157 -14.41 -3.39 -7.40
N ILE A 158 -13.64 -3.51 -6.34
CA ILE A 158 -12.21 -3.16 -6.30
C ILE A 158 -11.40 -4.45 -6.41
N GLY A 159 -10.76 -4.65 -7.55
CA GLY A 159 -9.83 -5.77 -7.76
C GLY A 159 -8.44 -5.42 -7.25
N VAL A 160 -7.82 -6.32 -6.51
CA VAL A 160 -6.45 -6.16 -5.98
C VAL A 160 -5.63 -7.37 -6.37
N LEU A 161 -4.44 -7.15 -6.93
CA LEU A 161 -3.49 -8.18 -7.36
C LEU A 161 -2.10 -7.87 -6.80
N GLY A 162 -1.38 -8.88 -6.31
CA GLY A 162 0.02 -8.76 -5.88
C GLY A 162 0.97 -9.37 -6.91
N ILE A 163 2.08 -8.70 -7.22
CA ILE A 163 3.09 -9.13 -8.20
C ILE A 163 4.50 -8.96 -7.62
N ALA A 164 5.31 -10.04 -7.61
CA ALA A 164 6.71 -10.00 -7.21
C ALA A 164 7.62 -9.92 -8.44
N LYS A 165 8.29 -8.78 -8.65
CA LYS A 165 9.45 -8.66 -9.57
C LYS A 165 10.77 -8.83 -8.83
N VAL A 166 10.75 -8.75 -7.51
CA VAL A 166 11.81 -9.25 -6.64
C VAL A 166 11.19 -10.33 -5.77
N ASN A 167 11.67 -11.54 -5.87
CA ASN A 167 11.19 -12.73 -5.17
C ASN A 167 12.34 -13.44 -4.43
N GLY A 168 12.01 -14.40 -3.59
CA GLY A 168 12.98 -15.17 -2.78
C GLY A 168 13.76 -16.24 -3.57
N GLY A 169 13.87 -16.11 -4.90
CA GLY A 169 14.51 -17.09 -5.77
C GLY A 169 13.52 -18.11 -6.37
N PRO A 170 13.99 -19.04 -7.20
CA PRO A 170 13.13 -19.97 -7.93
C PRO A 170 12.24 -20.86 -7.05
N ALA A 171 12.69 -21.17 -5.83
CA ALA A 171 11.92 -21.96 -4.87
C ALA A 171 10.65 -21.25 -4.41
N SER A 172 10.69 -19.91 -4.29
CA SER A 172 9.57 -19.10 -3.82
C SER A 172 8.48 -18.87 -4.88
N ILE A 173 8.73 -19.17 -6.15
CA ILE A 173 7.78 -18.94 -7.23
C ILE A 173 6.73 -20.07 -7.24
N ALA A 174 5.46 -19.69 -7.24
CA ALA A 174 4.35 -20.63 -7.31
C ALA A 174 4.37 -21.46 -8.60
N GLY A 175 4.26 -22.77 -8.45
CA GLY A 175 4.12 -23.72 -9.56
C GLY A 175 2.69 -24.28 -9.65
N ARG A 176 2.47 -25.21 -10.61
CA ARG A 176 1.16 -25.82 -10.80
C ARG A 176 0.63 -26.47 -9.51
N GLU A 177 1.50 -27.18 -8.78
CA GLU A 177 1.19 -27.88 -7.53
C GLU A 177 2.16 -27.48 -6.40
N LYS A 178 2.80 -26.32 -6.53
CA LYS A 178 3.78 -25.83 -5.58
C LYS A 178 3.35 -24.46 -5.04
N PRO A 179 3.31 -24.29 -3.71
CA PRO A 179 3.00 -22.99 -3.09
C PRO A 179 4.10 -21.97 -3.37
N GLY A 180 3.72 -20.71 -3.38
CA GLY A 180 4.67 -19.63 -3.55
C GLY A 180 4.00 -18.31 -3.98
N THR A 181 4.83 -17.38 -4.39
CA THR A 181 4.44 -16.04 -4.85
C THR A 181 4.29 -15.99 -6.37
N THR A 182 3.69 -14.92 -6.87
CA THR A 182 3.72 -14.58 -8.30
C THR A 182 5.15 -14.30 -8.77
N ASN A 183 5.38 -14.40 -10.08
CA ASN A 183 6.63 -13.99 -10.73
C ASN A 183 6.32 -12.91 -11.78
N GLY A 184 6.65 -11.67 -11.49
CA GLY A 184 6.41 -10.52 -12.38
C GLY A 184 7.26 -10.49 -13.64
N TYR A 185 8.23 -11.42 -13.78
CA TYR A 185 8.96 -11.65 -15.04
C TYR A 185 8.24 -12.62 -15.97
N ASP A 186 7.28 -13.38 -15.48
CA ASP A 186 6.30 -14.09 -16.31
C ASP A 186 5.26 -13.07 -16.80
N SER A 187 5.60 -12.39 -17.89
CA SER A 187 4.76 -11.32 -18.45
C SER A 187 3.39 -11.86 -18.87
N VAL A 188 3.34 -13.06 -19.45
CA VAL A 188 2.08 -13.66 -19.92
C VAL A 188 1.10 -13.86 -18.76
N SER A 189 1.54 -14.50 -17.68
CA SER A 189 0.66 -14.71 -16.51
C SER A 189 0.27 -13.41 -15.82
N THR A 190 1.22 -12.47 -15.66
CA THR A 190 0.97 -11.18 -15.04
C THR A 190 -0.04 -10.35 -15.86
N GLU A 191 0.16 -10.24 -17.17
CA GLU A 191 -0.68 -9.45 -18.05
C GLU A 191 -2.09 -10.04 -18.16
N ASN A 192 -2.21 -11.36 -18.26
CA ASN A 192 -3.49 -12.06 -18.26
C ASN A 192 -4.22 -11.85 -16.92
N ALA A 193 -3.54 -11.96 -15.78
CA ALA A 193 -4.16 -11.74 -14.47
C ALA A 193 -4.73 -10.31 -14.33
N ILE A 194 -4.00 -9.29 -14.79
CA ILE A 194 -4.48 -7.89 -14.78
C ILE A 194 -5.70 -7.74 -15.69
N ALA A 195 -5.64 -8.26 -16.91
CA ALA A 195 -6.73 -8.15 -17.88
C ALA A 195 -8.01 -8.87 -17.41
N GLU A 196 -7.88 -10.08 -16.86
CA GLU A 196 -9.02 -10.81 -16.30
C GLU A 196 -9.62 -10.13 -15.07
N LEU A 197 -8.76 -9.62 -14.17
CA LEU A 197 -9.22 -8.87 -13.01
C LEU A 197 -9.96 -7.59 -13.43
N LYS A 198 -9.52 -6.93 -14.51
CA LYS A 198 -10.18 -5.72 -15.05
C LYS A 198 -11.58 -6.02 -15.60
N LYS A 199 -11.80 -7.17 -16.24
CA LYS A 199 -13.14 -7.58 -16.69
C LYS A 199 -14.13 -7.76 -15.53
N ALA A 200 -13.63 -8.19 -14.38
CA ALA A 200 -14.42 -8.46 -13.19
C ALA A 200 -14.56 -7.28 -12.20
N SER A 201 -13.81 -6.18 -12.43
CA SER A 201 -13.66 -5.09 -11.46
C SER A 201 -13.93 -3.71 -12.08
N ASP A 202 -14.40 -2.80 -11.25
CA ASP A 202 -14.59 -1.39 -11.63
C ASP A 202 -13.30 -0.60 -11.54
N ILE A 203 -12.45 -0.93 -10.55
CA ILE A 203 -11.10 -0.39 -10.33
C ILE A 203 -10.16 -1.58 -10.08
N VAL A 204 -8.97 -1.53 -10.69
CA VAL A 204 -7.90 -2.52 -10.48
C VAL A 204 -6.70 -1.87 -9.83
N ILE A 205 -6.25 -2.47 -8.73
CA ILE A 205 -5.05 -2.10 -7.97
C ILE A 205 -4.03 -3.21 -8.14
N VAL A 206 -2.84 -2.87 -8.62
CA VAL A 206 -1.69 -3.76 -8.66
C VAL A 206 -0.70 -3.33 -7.58
N LEU A 207 -0.41 -4.22 -6.65
CA LEU A 207 0.62 -4.07 -5.63
C LEU A 207 1.87 -4.79 -6.14
N VAL A 208 2.99 -4.10 -6.23
CA VAL A 208 4.18 -4.69 -6.85
C VAL A 208 5.43 -4.50 -5.99
N HIS A 209 6.17 -5.58 -5.81
CA HIS A 209 7.46 -5.58 -5.15
C HIS A 209 8.56 -5.58 -6.21
N TRP A 210 9.24 -4.44 -6.44
CA TRP A 210 10.16 -4.20 -7.55
C TRP A 210 11.23 -3.16 -7.24
N GLY A 211 12.14 -2.99 -8.18
CA GLY A 211 13.12 -1.92 -8.13
C GLY A 211 14.47 -2.38 -7.59
N GLU A 212 15.22 -1.43 -7.06
CA GLU A 212 16.54 -1.62 -6.47
C GLU A 212 16.57 -0.94 -5.09
N GLU A 213 17.05 -1.65 -4.09
CA GLU A 213 17.14 -1.14 -2.72
C GLU A 213 17.96 0.17 -2.67
N GLY A 214 17.49 1.13 -1.89
CA GLY A 214 18.12 2.45 -1.74
C GLY A 214 17.89 3.41 -2.91
N SER A 215 17.24 2.99 -4.00
CA SER A 215 16.96 3.86 -5.15
C SER A 215 15.78 4.78 -4.89
N PHE A 216 15.95 6.10 -5.13
CA PHE A 216 14.90 7.12 -5.03
C PHE A 216 14.11 7.33 -6.32
N CYS A 217 14.51 6.67 -7.41
CA CYS A 217 13.87 6.81 -8.72
C CYS A 217 13.58 5.45 -9.34
N PRO A 218 12.43 5.29 -10.02
CA PRO A 218 12.14 4.07 -10.77
C PRO A 218 13.10 3.95 -11.97
N ARG A 219 13.53 2.74 -12.25
CA ARG A 219 14.35 2.44 -13.43
C ARG A 219 13.47 2.35 -14.70
N PRO A 220 14.06 2.37 -15.89
CA PRO A 220 13.30 2.21 -17.15
C PRO A 220 12.40 0.98 -17.18
N ALA A 221 12.80 -0.12 -16.53
CA ALA A 221 12.03 -1.36 -16.48
C ALA A 221 10.72 -1.23 -15.67
N GLU A 222 10.77 -0.52 -14.51
CA GLU A 222 9.58 -0.23 -13.70
C GLU A 222 8.62 0.72 -14.46
N LEU A 223 9.18 1.75 -15.11
CA LEU A 223 8.41 2.68 -15.94
C LEU A 223 7.71 1.96 -17.10
N ALA A 224 8.40 1.03 -17.77
CA ALA A 224 7.84 0.24 -18.87
C ALA A 224 6.73 -0.70 -18.37
N SER A 225 6.97 -1.41 -17.25
CA SER A 225 5.98 -2.29 -16.65
C SER A 225 4.73 -1.53 -16.22
N ALA A 226 4.88 -0.37 -15.58
CA ALA A 226 3.74 0.46 -15.17
C ALA A 226 2.88 0.88 -16.38
N ARG A 227 3.50 1.41 -17.43
CA ARG A 227 2.78 1.78 -18.67
C ARG A 227 2.05 0.59 -19.31
N LYS A 228 2.71 -0.56 -19.37
CA LYS A 228 2.11 -1.78 -19.92
C LYS A 228 0.90 -2.22 -19.12
N TRP A 229 1.03 -2.30 -17.78
CA TRP A 229 -0.07 -2.73 -16.92
C TRP A 229 -1.24 -1.74 -16.89
N GLN A 230 -0.95 -0.43 -16.98
CA GLN A 230 -1.98 0.60 -17.15
C GLN A 230 -2.75 0.42 -18.46
N SER A 231 -2.08 0.06 -19.56
CA SER A 231 -2.74 -0.21 -20.85
C SER A 231 -3.64 -1.46 -20.81
N LEU A 232 -3.41 -2.37 -19.88
CA LEU A 232 -4.21 -3.58 -19.65
C LEU A 232 -5.34 -3.37 -18.62
N GLY A 233 -5.43 -2.17 -18.04
CA GLY A 233 -6.52 -1.79 -17.15
C GLY A 233 -6.15 -1.67 -15.66
N ALA A 234 -4.87 -1.67 -15.29
CA ALA A 234 -4.47 -1.26 -13.95
C ALA A 234 -4.75 0.23 -13.77
N ASP A 235 -5.66 0.58 -12.87
CA ASP A 235 -6.03 1.96 -12.54
C ASP A 235 -5.07 2.55 -11.50
N ILE A 236 -4.57 1.71 -10.60
CA ILE A 236 -3.67 2.08 -9.51
C ILE A 236 -2.55 1.04 -9.44
N ILE A 237 -1.31 1.50 -9.38
CA ILE A 237 -0.12 0.67 -9.15
C ILE A 237 0.61 1.23 -7.94
N VAL A 238 0.93 0.37 -6.96
CA VAL A 238 1.69 0.77 -5.77
C VAL A 238 2.86 -0.19 -5.57
N GLY A 239 4.06 0.38 -5.61
CA GLY A 239 5.32 -0.34 -5.45
C GLY A 239 5.85 -0.35 -4.02
N SER A 240 6.75 -1.30 -3.78
CA SER A 240 7.53 -1.52 -2.55
C SER A 240 8.90 -2.12 -2.88
N HIS A 241 9.69 -2.55 -1.91
CA HIS A 241 11.03 -3.15 -2.02
C HIS A 241 12.19 -2.17 -1.91
N THR A 242 12.13 -1.01 -2.51
CA THR A 242 13.31 -0.12 -2.56
C THR A 242 13.69 0.44 -1.19
N HIS A 243 12.86 0.25 -0.18
CA HIS A 243 12.98 0.80 1.18
C HIS A 243 13.06 2.33 1.24
N THR A 244 12.86 3.00 0.11
CA THR A 244 12.81 4.46 -0.05
C THR A 244 11.50 4.89 -0.66
N LEU A 245 11.06 6.10 -0.36
CA LEU A 245 9.94 6.72 -1.10
C LEU A 245 10.40 7.07 -2.51
N GLN A 246 9.60 6.69 -3.50
CA GLN A 246 9.79 7.06 -4.90
C GLN A 246 8.64 7.94 -5.41
N PRO A 247 8.78 8.60 -6.57
CA PRO A 247 7.76 9.48 -7.12
C PRO A 247 6.37 8.84 -7.23
N ILE A 248 5.35 9.69 -7.07
CA ILE A 248 3.95 9.34 -7.31
C ILE A 248 3.46 10.14 -8.51
N GLN A 249 2.82 9.45 -9.45
CA GLN A 249 2.32 10.02 -10.67
C GLN A 249 0.83 9.73 -10.85
N LEU A 250 0.01 10.76 -11.07
CA LEU A 250 -1.40 10.62 -11.44
C LEU A 250 -1.61 11.27 -12.81
N VAL A 251 -1.83 10.47 -13.83
CA VAL A 251 -2.04 10.91 -15.21
C VAL A 251 -3.27 10.22 -15.79
N LYS A 252 -4.14 10.97 -16.42
CA LYS A 252 -5.37 10.45 -17.06
C LYS A 252 -6.20 9.52 -16.15
N ASN A 253 -6.27 9.87 -14.86
CA ASN A 253 -6.98 9.10 -13.83
C ASN A 253 -6.35 7.73 -13.51
N GLN A 254 -5.09 7.51 -13.84
CA GLN A 254 -4.30 6.33 -13.48
C GLN A 254 -3.18 6.75 -12.53
N LEU A 255 -3.09 6.09 -11.38
CA LEU A 255 -2.13 6.40 -10.31
C LEU A 255 -0.99 5.37 -10.31
N VAL A 256 0.25 5.85 -10.24
CA VAL A 256 1.42 5.01 -9.94
C VAL A 256 2.19 5.63 -8.78
N ALA A 257 2.29 4.94 -7.66
CA ALA A 257 3.25 5.21 -6.61
C ALA A 257 4.38 4.19 -6.77
N TYR A 258 5.56 4.60 -7.22
CA TYR A 258 6.62 3.67 -7.59
C TYR A 258 7.22 2.93 -6.41
N SER A 259 7.29 3.56 -5.23
CA SER A 259 7.57 2.89 -3.97
C SER A 259 7.03 3.71 -2.79
N MET A 260 6.46 2.99 -1.81
CA MET A 260 6.02 3.58 -0.54
C MET A 260 7.07 3.44 0.57
N GLY A 261 8.25 2.86 0.26
CA GLY A 261 9.32 2.65 1.23
C GLY A 261 8.92 1.75 2.40
N ASN A 262 9.63 1.90 3.50
CA ASN A 262 9.35 1.19 4.74
C ASN A 262 8.15 1.81 5.48
N PHE A 263 7.42 1.02 6.29
CA PHE A 263 6.37 1.56 7.17
C PHE A 263 6.52 1.09 8.61
N ILE A 264 6.29 -0.19 8.89
CA ILE A 264 6.64 -0.81 10.17
C ILE A 264 7.87 -1.66 9.92
N PHE A 265 9.03 -1.04 10.01
CA PHE A 265 10.29 -1.61 9.58
C PHE A 265 11.43 -1.03 10.42
N TYR A 266 12.47 -1.83 10.70
CA TYR A 266 13.70 -1.31 11.27
C TYR A 266 14.63 -0.82 10.16
N SER A 267 15.16 0.38 10.25
CA SER A 267 16.18 0.85 9.32
C SER A 267 17.31 1.59 10.06
N SER A 268 18.53 1.13 9.85
CA SER A 268 19.74 1.82 10.30
C SER A 268 20.08 3.04 9.43
N GLN A 269 19.65 3.04 8.17
CA GLN A 269 19.89 4.13 7.22
C GLN A 269 18.82 5.22 7.39
N LEU A 270 19.27 6.48 7.55
CA LEU A 270 18.36 7.61 7.78
C LEU A 270 17.43 7.85 6.60
N GLU A 271 17.94 7.68 5.39
CA GLU A 271 17.20 7.87 4.14
C GLU A 271 15.97 6.96 4.04
N ASN A 272 16.09 5.74 4.56
CA ASN A 272 15.05 4.72 4.52
C ASN A 272 14.01 4.89 5.65
N ARG A 273 14.15 5.90 6.51
CA ARG A 273 13.20 6.20 7.59
C ARG A 273 12.07 7.11 7.16
N ASN A 274 12.21 7.83 6.05
CA ASN A 274 11.11 8.62 5.50
C ASN A 274 10.08 7.69 4.87
N THR A 275 8.83 7.82 5.31
CA THR A 275 7.73 6.97 4.86
C THR A 275 6.43 7.74 4.84
N GLY A 276 5.35 7.10 4.40
CA GLY A 276 4.05 7.73 4.35
C GLY A 276 2.91 6.74 4.19
N LEU A 277 1.73 7.21 4.51
CA LEU A 277 0.48 6.57 4.16
C LEU A 277 -0.08 7.26 2.93
N LEU A 278 -0.19 6.52 1.84
CA LEU A 278 -0.86 6.94 0.62
C LEU A 278 -2.37 6.74 0.80
N LYS A 279 -3.10 7.84 0.92
CA LYS A 279 -4.56 7.83 0.98
C LYS A 279 -5.12 8.11 -0.40
N ILE A 280 -5.76 7.11 -0.99
CA ILE A 280 -6.39 7.18 -2.30
C ILE A 280 -7.89 7.32 -2.10
N ARG A 281 -8.48 8.30 -2.75
CA ARG A 281 -9.92 8.56 -2.76
C ARG A 281 -10.47 8.26 -4.14
N ILE A 282 -11.50 7.40 -4.19
CA ILE A 282 -12.19 7.04 -5.43
C ILE A 282 -13.65 7.50 -5.30
N SER A 283 -14.04 8.45 -6.13
CA SER A 283 -15.42 8.94 -6.18
C SER A 283 -16.38 7.93 -6.85
N GLN A 284 -17.69 8.10 -6.67
CA GLN A 284 -18.71 7.29 -7.36
C GLN A 284 -18.61 7.35 -8.90
N LYS A 285 -18.00 8.39 -9.44
CA LYS A 285 -17.67 8.53 -10.87
C LYS A 285 -16.32 7.93 -11.25
N LYS A 286 -15.73 7.10 -10.37
CA LYS A 286 -14.43 6.45 -10.53
C LYS A 286 -13.26 7.44 -10.71
N ARG A 287 -13.40 8.68 -10.26
CA ARG A 287 -12.30 9.65 -10.24
C ARG A 287 -11.37 9.32 -9.09
N ILE A 288 -10.07 9.22 -9.40
CA ILE A 288 -8.99 8.96 -8.46
C ILE A 288 -8.34 10.28 -8.07
N SER A 289 -8.17 10.47 -6.78
CA SER A 289 -7.31 11.50 -6.19
C SER A 289 -6.53 10.90 -5.03
N TYR A 290 -5.45 11.55 -4.62
CA TYR A 290 -4.63 11.04 -3.52
C TYR A 290 -4.09 12.16 -2.64
N SER A 291 -3.70 11.78 -1.45
CA SER A 291 -2.88 12.57 -0.53
C SER A 291 -1.90 11.65 0.19
N ILE A 292 -0.83 12.23 0.73
CA ILE A 292 0.15 11.50 1.53
C ILE A 292 0.14 12.09 2.94
N GLN A 293 0.02 11.20 3.93
CA GLN A 293 0.33 11.51 5.32
C GLN A 293 1.78 11.07 5.55
N PRO A 294 2.73 12.02 5.74
CA PRO A 294 4.11 11.66 5.97
C PRO A 294 4.33 11.10 7.39
N PHE A 295 5.29 10.19 7.49
CA PHE A 295 5.79 9.65 8.75
C PHE A 295 7.32 9.53 8.68
N VAL A 296 7.93 9.40 9.85
CA VAL A 296 9.34 9.05 10.00
C VAL A 296 9.42 7.86 10.93
N ILE A 297 10.13 6.82 10.50
CA ILE A 297 10.39 5.65 11.32
C ILE A 297 11.37 6.04 12.43
N ASN A 298 10.92 5.86 13.67
CA ASN A 298 11.76 6.04 14.84
C ASN A 298 12.13 4.67 15.40
N ASN A 299 13.41 4.31 15.30
CA ASN A 299 13.94 3.05 15.82
C ASN A 299 14.19 3.06 17.33
N LEU A 300 13.96 4.19 18.00
CA LEU A 300 14.23 4.38 19.43
C LEU A 300 13.09 3.95 20.32
#